data_0a47cd1ffe59d8c661f180802773cc40
#
_entry.id   0a47cd1ffe59d8c661f180802773cc40
#
_cell.length_a   1.000
_cell.length_b   1.000
_cell.length_c   1.000
_cell.angle_alpha   90.00
_cell.angle_beta   90.00
_cell.angle_gamma   90.00
#
_symmetry.space_group_name_H-M   'P 1'
#
loop_
_entity.id
_entity.type
_entity.pdbx_description
1 polymer ?
#
loop_
_entity_poly.entity_id
_entity_poly.type
_entity_poly.pdbx_seq_one_letter_code
_entity_poly.pdbx_strand_id
1 'polypeptide(L)'
;MGFLIDTCIWVDVERGVLAPADVARFTGTDAVYISPVSIAELKFGADNASDPNIRQKRQAALFRLKRKPVLRIDETTGEIFGSLAAQMKALGLQHRHRVQDLWIASQAIQHNLTLLTYNEKDFIDI
;
A
#
# COMPACT_ATOMS: atom_id res chain seq x y z
N MET A 1 -16.77 -0.67 -7.49
CA MET A 1 -15.77 -1.33 -6.66
C MET A 1 -14.48 -0.55 -6.73
N GLY A 2 -13.75 -0.45 -5.63
CA GLY A 2 -12.53 0.33 -5.59
C GLY A 2 -11.29 -0.53 -5.45
N PHE A 3 -10.14 0.12 -5.59
CA PHE A 3 -8.82 -0.51 -5.49
C PHE A 3 -8.01 0.14 -4.38
N LEU A 4 -7.31 -0.69 -3.63
CA LEU A 4 -6.22 -0.27 -2.76
C LEU A 4 -4.92 -0.73 -3.39
N ILE A 5 -3.98 0.18 -3.60
CA ILE A 5 -2.76 -0.12 -4.35
C ILE A 5 -1.59 -0.25 -3.38
N ASP A 6 -0.88 -1.38 -3.47
CA ASP A 6 0.27 -1.68 -2.65
C ASP A 6 1.44 -0.73 -2.97
N THR A 7 2.27 -0.49 -1.97
CA THR A 7 3.41 0.43 -2.05
C THR A 7 4.35 0.11 -3.21
N CYS A 8 4.60 -1.17 -3.51
CA CYS A 8 5.52 -1.57 -4.57
C CYS A 8 5.14 -0.99 -5.93
N ILE A 9 3.84 -0.87 -6.22
CA ILE A 9 3.36 -0.30 -7.47
C ILE A 9 3.63 1.20 -7.50
N TRP A 10 3.37 1.91 -6.39
CA TRP A 10 3.65 3.34 -6.31
C TRP A 10 5.13 3.66 -6.44
N VAL A 11 5.99 2.80 -5.87
CA VAL A 11 7.45 2.94 -6.00
C VAL A 11 7.86 2.84 -7.47
N ASP A 12 7.29 1.89 -8.22
CA ASP A 12 7.61 1.72 -9.63
C ASP A 12 7.08 2.87 -10.49
N VAL A 13 5.93 3.44 -10.15
CA VAL A 13 5.41 4.64 -10.82
C VAL A 13 6.38 5.81 -10.58
N GLU A 14 6.82 5.99 -9.36
CA GLU A 14 7.76 7.06 -9.00
C GLU A 14 9.09 6.92 -9.74
N ARG A 15 9.59 5.68 -9.88
CA ARG A 15 10.87 5.41 -10.54
C ARG A 15 10.78 5.39 -12.07
N GLY A 16 9.59 5.55 -12.63
CA GLY A 16 9.39 5.52 -14.06
C GLY A 16 9.38 4.14 -14.69
N VAL A 17 9.39 3.07 -13.87
CA VAL A 17 9.28 1.69 -14.34
C VAL A 17 7.85 1.42 -14.85
N LEU A 18 6.88 2.07 -14.23
CA LEU A 18 5.48 1.91 -14.55
C LEU A 18 4.86 3.30 -14.74
N ALA A 19 4.15 3.50 -15.85
CA ALA A 19 3.47 4.78 -16.10
C ALA A 19 2.13 4.82 -15.34
N PRO A 20 1.67 6.01 -14.92
CA PRO A 20 0.34 6.13 -14.31
C PRO A 20 -0.77 5.55 -15.21
N ALA A 21 -0.65 5.65 -16.53
CA ALA A 21 -1.61 5.08 -17.46
C ALA A 21 -1.67 3.55 -17.38
N ASP A 22 -0.57 2.89 -17.02
CA ASP A 22 -0.53 1.44 -16.86
C ASP A 22 -1.37 1.01 -15.66
N VAL A 23 -1.31 1.78 -14.57
CA VAL A 23 -2.16 1.54 -13.41
C VAL A 23 -3.64 1.75 -13.78
N ALA A 24 -3.93 2.80 -14.51
CA ALA A 24 -5.29 3.13 -14.93
C ALA A 24 -5.93 2.01 -15.79
N ARG A 25 -5.14 1.23 -16.51
CA ARG A 25 -5.65 0.08 -17.28
C ARG A 25 -6.29 -0.97 -16.39
N PHE A 26 -5.76 -1.14 -15.17
CA PHE A 26 -6.29 -2.13 -14.22
C PHE A 26 -7.46 -1.57 -13.42
N THR A 27 -7.43 -0.28 -13.11
CA THR A 27 -8.44 0.33 -12.23
C THR A 27 -9.61 0.91 -13.00
N GLY A 28 -9.42 1.27 -14.27
CA GLY A 28 -10.46 1.88 -15.08
C GLY A 28 -10.95 3.17 -14.46
N THR A 29 -12.27 3.29 -14.31
CA THR A 29 -12.92 4.44 -13.67
C THR A 29 -13.22 4.21 -12.19
N ASP A 30 -12.82 3.05 -11.64
CA ASP A 30 -13.05 2.74 -10.23
C ASP A 30 -12.18 3.61 -9.33
N ALA A 31 -12.66 3.85 -8.12
CA ALA A 31 -11.94 4.66 -7.13
C ALA A 31 -10.62 3.98 -6.74
N VAL A 32 -9.58 4.78 -6.60
CA VAL A 32 -8.25 4.33 -6.19
C VAL A 32 -7.89 5.00 -4.87
N TYR A 33 -7.52 4.19 -3.90
CA TYR A 33 -7.19 4.64 -2.54
C TYR A 33 -5.74 4.35 -2.22
N ILE A 34 -5.20 5.11 -1.27
CA ILE A 34 -3.85 4.91 -0.75
C ILE A 34 -3.91 4.67 0.76
N SER A 35 -3.05 3.77 1.25
CA SER A 35 -2.89 3.50 2.67
C SER A 35 -1.88 4.48 3.31
N PRO A 36 -2.10 4.91 4.55
CA PRO A 36 -1.06 5.61 5.33
C PRO A 36 0.23 4.82 5.44
N VAL A 37 0.18 3.49 5.40
CA VAL A 37 1.37 2.64 5.39
C VAL A 37 2.23 2.93 4.16
N SER A 38 1.60 3.04 2.99
CA SER A 38 2.30 3.39 1.75
C SER A 38 2.89 4.81 1.82
N ILE A 39 2.13 5.75 2.39
CA ILE A 39 2.62 7.12 2.60
C ILE A 39 3.88 7.10 3.47
N ALA A 40 3.87 6.34 4.56
CA ALA A 40 5.01 6.24 5.46
C ALA A 40 6.24 5.66 4.76
N GLU A 41 6.07 4.61 3.98
CA GLU A 41 7.17 3.99 3.25
C GLU A 41 7.75 4.94 2.18
N LEU A 42 6.89 5.63 1.45
CA LEU A 42 7.32 6.58 0.42
C LEU A 42 8.00 7.80 1.03
N LYS A 43 7.49 8.29 2.15
CA LYS A 43 8.10 9.41 2.88
C LYS A 43 9.49 9.04 3.39
N PHE A 44 9.62 7.86 3.98
CA PHE A 44 10.92 7.36 4.42
C PHE A 44 11.90 7.29 3.24
N GLY A 45 11.46 6.73 2.11
CA GLY A 45 12.30 6.61 0.93
C GLY A 45 12.74 7.98 0.38
N ALA A 46 11.86 8.97 0.41
CA ALA A 46 12.17 10.32 -0.04
C ALA A 46 13.18 11.00 0.89
N ASP A 47 12.92 10.97 2.20
CA ASP A 47 13.77 11.66 3.19
C ASP A 47 15.12 10.98 3.35
N ASN A 48 15.20 9.68 3.11
CA ASN A 48 16.43 8.90 3.23
C ASN A 48 17.30 8.95 1.96
N ALA A 49 16.83 9.56 0.88
CA ALA A 49 17.61 9.69 -0.35
C ALA A 49 18.74 10.69 -0.14
N SER A 50 19.98 10.28 -0.45
CA SER A 50 21.18 11.12 -0.29
C SER A 50 21.30 12.15 -1.42
N ASP A 51 20.84 11.83 -2.62
CA ASP A 51 20.88 12.74 -3.76
C ASP A 51 19.74 13.76 -3.65
N PRO A 52 20.05 15.08 -3.60
CA PRO A 52 19.00 16.09 -3.48
C PRO A 52 17.98 16.09 -4.63
N ASN A 53 18.41 15.76 -5.84
CA ASN A 53 17.52 15.73 -7.00
C ASN A 53 16.54 14.56 -6.89
N ILE A 54 17.01 13.40 -6.46
CA ILE A 54 16.15 12.22 -6.25
C ILE A 54 15.19 12.49 -5.11
N ARG A 55 15.68 13.09 -4.01
CA ARG A 55 14.84 13.45 -2.87
C ARG A 55 13.70 14.37 -3.31
N GLN A 56 14.02 15.41 -4.08
CA GLN A 56 13.02 16.36 -4.55
C GLN A 56 11.96 15.68 -5.44
N LYS A 57 12.39 14.81 -6.35
CA LYS A 57 11.47 14.06 -7.22
C LYS A 57 10.52 13.18 -6.42
N ARG A 58 11.05 12.49 -5.42
CA ARG A 58 10.25 11.60 -4.57
C ARG A 58 9.27 12.38 -3.70
N GLN A 59 9.71 13.52 -3.16
CA GLN A 59 8.82 14.40 -2.39
C GLN A 59 7.68 14.94 -3.26
N ALA A 60 7.98 15.34 -4.49
CA ALA A 60 6.96 15.82 -5.43
C ALA A 60 5.97 14.72 -5.81
N ALA A 61 6.47 13.50 -6.04
CA ALA A 61 5.63 12.35 -6.36
C ALA A 61 4.68 12.02 -5.20
N LEU A 62 5.20 12.03 -3.97
CA LEU A 62 4.39 11.79 -2.77
C LEU A 62 3.32 12.86 -2.61
N PHE A 63 3.67 14.12 -2.83
CA PHE A 63 2.72 15.23 -2.75
C PHE A 63 1.55 15.01 -3.72
N ARG A 64 1.83 14.59 -4.95
CA ARG A 64 0.79 14.29 -5.92
C ARG A 64 -0.06 13.10 -5.50
N LEU A 65 0.57 12.06 -4.99
CA LEU A 65 -0.10 10.84 -4.58
C LEU A 65 -1.07 11.07 -3.42
N LYS A 66 -0.72 11.95 -2.50
CA LYS A 66 -1.55 12.29 -1.34
C LYS A 66 -2.86 13.00 -1.72
N ARG A 67 -3.03 13.39 -2.97
CA ARG A 67 -4.30 13.93 -3.45
C ARG A 67 -5.37 12.85 -3.63
N LYS A 68 -4.95 11.58 -3.72
CA LYS A 68 -5.90 10.47 -3.76
C LYS A 68 -6.51 10.26 -2.38
N PRO A 69 -7.73 9.71 -2.32
CA PRO A 69 -8.34 9.42 -1.01
C PRO A 69 -7.46 8.51 -0.17
N VAL A 70 -7.20 8.92 1.06
CA VAL A 70 -6.39 8.16 2.01
C VAL A 70 -7.32 7.43 2.95
N LEU A 71 -7.15 6.10 3.06
CA LEU A 71 -7.91 5.29 3.99
C LEU A 71 -7.29 5.39 5.38
N ARG A 72 -8.10 5.79 6.35
CA ARG A 72 -7.62 5.91 7.73
C ARG A 72 -7.51 4.54 8.37
N ILE A 73 -6.52 4.39 9.24
CA ILE A 73 -6.40 3.23 10.12
C ILE A 73 -7.13 3.60 11.41
N ASP A 74 -8.21 2.90 11.69
CA ASP A 74 -9.04 3.15 12.87
C ASP A 74 -9.16 1.88 13.71
N GLU A 75 -10.06 1.90 14.72
CA GLU A 75 -10.20 0.74 15.61
C GLU A 75 -10.70 -0.51 14.87
N THR A 76 -11.56 -0.36 13.87
CA THR A 76 -12.02 -1.49 13.06
C THR A 76 -10.88 -2.12 12.29
N THR A 77 -10.00 -1.28 11.70
CA THR A 77 -8.78 -1.77 11.05
C THR A 77 -7.93 -2.57 12.02
N GLY A 78 -7.78 -2.06 13.25
CA GLY A 78 -7.01 -2.75 14.29
C GLY A 78 -7.57 -4.11 14.65
N GLU A 79 -8.90 -4.22 14.77
CA GLU A 79 -9.54 -5.50 15.07
C GLU A 79 -9.34 -6.51 13.94
N ILE A 80 -9.45 -6.07 12.67
CA ILE A 80 -9.20 -6.93 11.52
C ILE A 80 -7.74 -7.39 11.50
N PHE A 81 -6.81 -6.48 11.74
CA PHE A 81 -5.39 -6.81 11.80
C PHE A 81 -5.13 -7.88 12.87
N GLY A 82 -5.68 -7.69 14.07
CA GLY A 82 -5.51 -8.65 15.16
C GLY A 82 -6.05 -10.03 14.81
N SER A 83 -7.21 -10.09 14.17
CA SER A 83 -7.79 -11.35 13.71
C SER A 83 -6.94 -12.06 12.67
N LEU A 84 -6.43 -11.31 11.69
CA LEU A 84 -5.55 -11.87 10.66
C LEU A 84 -4.24 -12.38 11.27
N ALA A 85 -3.63 -11.62 12.17
CA ALA A 85 -2.39 -12.02 12.82
C ALA A 85 -2.60 -13.30 13.65
N ALA A 86 -3.72 -13.40 14.35
CA ALA A 86 -4.06 -14.60 15.13
C ALA A 86 -4.26 -15.83 14.23
N GLN A 87 -4.94 -15.66 13.10
CA GLN A 87 -5.13 -16.72 12.12
C GLN A 87 -3.80 -17.20 11.55
N MET A 88 -2.90 -16.27 11.23
CA MET A 88 -1.56 -16.62 10.73
C MET A 88 -0.78 -17.41 11.78
N LYS A 89 -0.80 -16.97 13.02
CA LYS A 89 -0.13 -17.69 14.11
C LYS A 89 -0.69 -19.10 14.29
N ALA A 90 -2.01 -19.24 14.23
CA ALA A 90 -2.67 -20.54 14.35
C ALA A 90 -2.28 -21.51 13.24
N LEU A 91 -1.96 -20.98 12.05
CA LEU A 91 -1.49 -21.78 10.92
C LEU A 91 0.04 -21.98 10.92
N GLY A 92 0.74 -21.53 11.96
CA GLY A 92 2.19 -21.65 12.04
C GLY A 92 2.94 -20.63 11.19
N LEU A 93 2.25 -19.60 10.70
CA LEU A 93 2.86 -18.57 9.87
C LEU A 93 3.36 -17.42 10.73
N GLN A 94 4.45 -16.78 10.28
CA GLN A 94 5.00 -15.62 10.98
C GLN A 94 4.36 -14.34 10.51
N HIS A 95 3.73 -13.60 11.44
CA HIS A 95 3.10 -12.32 11.11
C HIS A 95 4.02 -11.12 11.34
N ARG A 96 5.04 -11.24 12.19
CA ARG A 96 5.90 -10.12 12.62
C ARG A 96 6.68 -9.46 11.50
N HIS A 97 7.11 -10.25 10.49
CA HIS A 97 7.86 -9.74 9.35
C HIS A 97 6.96 -9.16 8.25
N ARG A 98 5.65 -9.23 8.46
CA ARG A 98 4.65 -8.86 7.44
C ARG A 98 3.65 -7.84 7.99
N VAL A 99 4.08 -7.04 8.97
CA VAL A 99 3.20 -6.08 9.65
C VAL A 99 2.61 -5.08 8.65
N GLN A 100 3.43 -4.55 7.76
CA GLN A 100 2.95 -3.57 6.77
C GLN A 100 1.95 -4.20 5.80
N ASP A 101 2.23 -5.41 5.33
CA ASP A 101 1.32 -6.14 4.44
C ASP A 101 0.00 -6.43 5.14
N LEU A 102 0.05 -6.79 6.42
CA LEU A 102 -1.15 -7.04 7.21
C LEU A 102 -2.01 -5.81 7.38
N TRP A 103 -1.40 -4.62 7.60
CA TRP A 103 -2.15 -3.38 7.68
C TRP A 103 -2.85 -3.06 6.37
N ILE A 104 -2.16 -3.21 5.24
CA ILE A 104 -2.73 -2.96 3.92
C ILE A 104 -3.86 -3.95 3.63
N ALA A 105 -3.65 -5.23 3.90
CA ALA A 105 -4.68 -6.25 3.72
C ALA A 105 -5.90 -5.99 4.61
N SER A 106 -5.67 -5.55 5.85
CA SER A 106 -6.75 -5.21 6.78
C SER A 106 -7.62 -4.09 6.24
N GLN A 107 -7.01 -3.06 5.64
CA GLN A 107 -7.75 -1.97 5.05
C GLN A 107 -8.54 -2.40 3.82
N ALA A 108 -7.96 -3.26 2.99
CA ALA A 108 -8.66 -3.79 1.82
C ALA A 108 -9.90 -4.59 2.24
N ILE A 109 -9.76 -5.41 3.28
CA ILE A 109 -10.88 -6.19 3.83
C ILE A 109 -11.93 -5.27 4.43
N GLN A 110 -11.51 -4.31 5.25
CA GLN A 110 -12.41 -3.37 5.95
C GLN A 110 -13.31 -2.64 4.96
N HIS A 111 -12.76 -2.20 3.86
CA HIS A 111 -13.47 -1.37 2.89
C HIS A 111 -13.92 -2.14 1.64
N ASN A 112 -13.78 -3.46 1.66
CA ASN A 112 -14.16 -4.33 0.54
C ASN A 112 -13.53 -3.87 -0.78
N LEU A 113 -12.22 -3.65 -0.76
CA LEU A 113 -11.46 -3.18 -1.91
C LEU A 113 -10.63 -4.31 -2.51
N THR A 114 -10.38 -4.23 -3.81
CA THR A 114 -9.43 -5.10 -4.47
C THR A 114 -8.02 -4.58 -4.22
N LEU A 115 -7.13 -5.44 -3.72
CA LEU A 115 -5.73 -5.09 -3.52
C LEU A 115 -4.97 -5.34 -4.80
N LEU A 116 -4.34 -4.28 -5.33
CA LEU A 116 -3.48 -4.37 -6.51
C LEU A 116 -2.02 -4.41 -6.06
N THR A 117 -1.31 -5.48 -6.39
CA THR A 117 0.07 -5.72 -5.96
C THR A 117 0.83 -6.57 -6.98
N TYR A 118 2.16 -6.42 -7.01
CA TYR A 118 3.04 -7.36 -7.73
C TYR A 118 3.37 -8.58 -6.88
N ASN A 119 3.27 -8.43 -5.56
CA ASN A 119 3.77 -9.43 -4.61
C ASN A 119 2.62 -10.27 -4.09
N GLU A 120 1.85 -10.87 -5.01
CA GLU A 120 0.73 -11.73 -4.66
C GLU A 120 1.07 -12.73 -3.56
N LYS A 121 2.24 -13.35 -3.65
CA LYS A 121 2.68 -14.34 -2.68
C LYS A 121 2.89 -13.77 -1.27
N ASP A 122 3.06 -12.45 -1.14
CA ASP A 122 3.15 -11.80 0.17
C ASP A 122 1.78 -11.69 0.84
N PHE A 123 0.70 -11.89 0.10
CA PHE A 123 -0.67 -11.76 0.58
C PHE A 123 -1.49 -13.04 0.43
N ILE A 124 -0.97 -14.06 -0.25
CA ILE A 124 -1.73 -15.25 -0.60
C ILE A 124 -2.20 -16.04 0.63
N ASP A 125 -1.47 -15.93 1.72
CA ASP A 125 -1.79 -16.60 2.98
C ASP A 125 -2.54 -15.67 3.96
N ILE A 126 -2.88 -14.48 3.53
CA ILE A 126 -3.70 -13.54 4.28
C ILE A 126 -5.11 -13.52 3.68
#